data_dfa0b821a8588aa8578e2585807d59fb
#
_entry.id   dfa0b821a8588aa8578e2585807d59fb
#
_cell.length_a   1.000
_cell.length_b   1.000
_cell.length_c   1.000
_cell.angle_alpha   90.00
_cell.angle_beta   90.00
_cell.angle_gamma   90.00
#
_symmetry.space_group_name_H-M   'P 1'
#
loop_
_entity.id
_entity.type
_entity.pdbx_description
1 polymer ?
#
loop_
_entity_poly.entity_id
_entity_poly.type
_entity_poly.pdbx_seq_one_letter_code
_entity_poly.pdbx_strand_id
1 'polypeptide(L)'
;MIDFSKRSGDAEIMDDLEYAGEMMDRTLGELEVINRWLGGNKVTINGISQLLEGAKPDGTVHVADLGCGRGDMLVLIDGWAKKKKLDVNLIGIDANQYVIDAARKRLIRFPHIQLQAVNILSPVFQSKKFDIVIGTLFYHHFSDEQLITFFSRLKN
;
A
#
# COMPACT_ATOMS: atom_id res chain seq x y z
N MET A 1 -5.55 -31.22 -11.94
CA MET A 1 -6.20 -30.80 -10.68
C MET A 1 -5.29 -29.71 -10.10
N ILE A 2 -5.81 -28.51 -9.85
CA ILE A 2 -5.02 -27.41 -9.28
C ILE A 2 -4.72 -27.76 -7.83
N ASP A 3 -3.44 -27.75 -7.44
CA ASP A 3 -2.99 -28.04 -6.08
C ASP A 3 -3.00 -26.74 -5.26
N PHE A 4 -4.04 -26.52 -4.48
CA PHE A 4 -4.19 -25.36 -3.60
C PHE A 4 -3.33 -25.39 -2.34
N SER A 5 -2.54 -26.46 -2.12
CA SER A 5 -1.60 -26.55 -1.00
C SER A 5 -0.30 -25.77 -1.24
N LYS A 6 -0.07 -25.35 -2.48
CA LYS A 6 1.11 -24.61 -2.89
C LYS A 6 0.72 -23.24 -3.43
N ARG A 7 1.53 -22.24 -3.12
CA ARG A 7 1.41 -20.91 -3.69
C ARG A 7 1.70 -20.98 -5.19
N SER A 8 0.89 -20.33 -6.03
CA SER A 8 1.24 -20.15 -7.44
C SER A 8 2.48 -19.26 -7.55
N GLY A 9 3.39 -19.66 -8.44
CA GLY A 9 4.55 -18.87 -8.84
C GLY A 9 4.36 -18.20 -10.21
N ASP A 10 3.13 -18.21 -10.74
CA ASP A 10 2.84 -17.57 -12.02
C ASP A 10 2.90 -16.06 -11.87
N ALA A 11 3.60 -15.38 -12.80
CA ALA A 11 3.69 -13.94 -12.82
C ALA A 11 2.32 -13.32 -13.12
N GLU A 12 1.94 -12.33 -12.34
CA GLU A 12 0.74 -11.53 -12.59
C GLU A 12 1.07 -10.33 -13.48
N ILE A 13 0.07 -9.79 -14.20
CA ILE A 13 0.25 -8.61 -15.07
C ILE A 13 0.87 -7.43 -14.30
N MET A 14 0.56 -7.30 -13.01
CA MET A 14 1.06 -6.23 -12.16
C MET A 14 2.51 -6.42 -11.70
N ASP A 15 3.11 -7.60 -11.93
CA ASP A 15 4.53 -7.86 -11.65
C ASP A 15 5.44 -7.21 -12.71
N ASP A 16 4.90 -6.90 -13.89
CA ASP A 16 5.60 -6.13 -14.91
C ASP A 16 5.58 -4.63 -14.55
N LEU A 17 6.68 -4.15 -14.00
CA LEU A 17 6.83 -2.76 -13.54
C LEU A 17 6.80 -1.72 -14.67
N GLU A 18 6.93 -2.15 -15.93
CA GLU A 18 6.85 -1.28 -17.11
C GLU A 18 5.46 -1.31 -17.75
N TYR A 19 4.57 -2.18 -17.26
CA TYR A 19 3.23 -2.31 -17.79
C TYR A 19 2.42 -1.02 -17.55
N ALA A 20 1.79 -0.52 -18.61
CA ALA A 20 1.09 0.75 -18.61
C ALA A 20 -0.12 0.70 -19.57
N GLY A 21 -0.99 1.71 -19.50
CA GLY A 21 -2.08 1.90 -20.42
C GLY A 21 -3.44 1.44 -19.90
N GLU A 22 -4.41 1.39 -20.80
CA GLU A 22 -5.83 1.22 -20.48
C GLU A 22 -6.15 -0.06 -19.69
N MET A 23 -5.44 -1.16 -19.97
CA MET A 23 -5.64 -2.40 -19.25
C MET A 23 -5.16 -2.30 -17.79
N MET A 24 -4.02 -1.61 -17.53
CA MET A 24 -3.59 -1.32 -16.15
C MET A 24 -4.63 -0.46 -15.42
N ASP A 25 -5.14 0.57 -16.06
CA ASP A 25 -6.18 1.43 -15.48
C ASP A 25 -7.45 0.65 -15.12
N ARG A 26 -7.85 -0.28 -15.99
CA ARG A 26 -8.99 -1.17 -15.75
C ARG A 26 -8.73 -2.11 -14.57
N THR A 27 -7.57 -2.77 -14.54
CA THR A 27 -7.20 -3.70 -13.45
C THR A 27 -7.19 -2.98 -12.10
N LEU A 28 -6.56 -1.80 -12.02
CA LEU A 28 -6.55 -0.98 -10.81
C LEU A 28 -7.97 -0.58 -10.38
N GLY A 29 -8.84 -0.26 -11.34
CA GLY A 29 -10.25 0.05 -11.07
C GLY A 29 -11.04 -1.14 -10.52
N GLU A 30 -10.81 -2.34 -11.06
CA GLU A 30 -11.43 -3.57 -10.60
C GLU A 30 -10.96 -3.95 -9.19
N LEU A 31 -9.67 -3.82 -8.89
CA LEU A 31 -9.13 -4.04 -7.54
C LEU A 31 -9.71 -3.07 -6.50
N GLU A 32 -9.89 -1.80 -6.86
CA GLU A 32 -10.55 -0.83 -5.97
C GLU A 32 -11.98 -1.28 -5.60
N VAL A 33 -12.75 -1.74 -6.60
CA VAL A 33 -14.10 -2.25 -6.39
C VAL A 33 -14.08 -3.48 -5.48
N ILE A 34 -13.20 -4.43 -5.75
CA ILE A 34 -13.04 -5.66 -4.95
C ILE A 34 -12.73 -5.32 -3.49
N ASN A 35 -11.73 -4.47 -3.23
CA ASN A 35 -11.32 -4.06 -1.89
C ASN A 35 -12.45 -3.35 -1.13
N ARG A 36 -13.24 -2.56 -1.84
CA ARG A 36 -14.39 -1.86 -1.27
C ARG A 36 -15.52 -2.81 -0.89
N TRP A 37 -15.86 -3.77 -1.76
CA TRP A 37 -17.02 -4.65 -1.59
C TRP A 37 -16.73 -5.87 -0.71
N LEU A 38 -15.53 -6.45 -0.80
CA LEU A 38 -15.13 -7.61 0.00
C LEU A 38 -14.62 -7.24 1.40
N GLY A 39 -14.60 -5.96 1.75
CA GLY A 39 -14.28 -5.50 3.09
C GLY A 39 -12.79 -5.36 3.39
N GLY A 40 -11.88 -5.51 2.41
CA GLY A 40 -10.44 -5.32 2.59
C GLY A 40 -10.10 -3.96 3.22
N ASN A 41 -10.74 -2.90 2.74
CA ASN A 41 -10.60 -1.55 3.29
C ASN A 41 -10.94 -1.48 4.78
N LYS A 42 -12.00 -2.18 5.21
CA LYS A 42 -12.45 -2.19 6.61
C LYS A 42 -11.48 -2.94 7.51
N VAL A 43 -10.91 -4.03 7.01
CA VAL A 43 -9.89 -4.81 7.74
C VAL A 43 -8.67 -3.95 8.01
N THR A 44 -8.16 -3.24 7.01
CA THR A 44 -6.98 -2.35 7.14
C THR A 44 -7.24 -1.22 8.15
N ILE A 45 -8.37 -0.52 8.04
CA ILE A 45 -8.71 0.57 8.98
C ILE A 45 -8.88 0.04 10.41
N ASN A 46 -9.49 -1.13 10.59
CA ASN A 46 -9.62 -1.75 11.92
C ASN A 46 -8.25 -2.13 12.50
N GLY A 47 -7.35 -2.68 11.67
CA GLY A 47 -5.98 -3.01 12.09
C GLY A 47 -5.21 -1.77 12.55
N ILE A 48 -5.25 -0.68 11.79
CA ILE A 48 -4.65 0.60 12.17
C ILE A 48 -5.27 1.11 13.49
N SER A 49 -6.60 1.06 13.63
CA SER A 49 -7.28 1.49 14.84
C SER A 49 -6.78 0.72 16.07
N GLN A 50 -6.70 -0.62 15.98
CA GLN A 50 -6.22 -1.46 17.07
C GLN A 50 -4.77 -1.18 17.47
N LEU A 51 -3.89 -0.96 16.49
CA LEU A 51 -2.49 -0.61 16.75
C LEU A 51 -2.38 0.71 17.51
N LEU A 52 -3.20 1.70 17.15
CA LEU A 52 -3.15 3.03 17.77
C LEU A 52 -3.89 3.13 19.10
N GLU A 53 -4.89 2.28 19.37
CA GLU A 53 -5.59 2.22 20.66
C GLU A 53 -4.63 1.89 21.82
N GLY A 54 -3.62 1.04 21.55
CA GLY A 54 -2.60 0.67 22.54
C GLY A 54 -1.46 1.68 22.70
N ALA A 55 -1.22 2.52 21.70
CA ALA A 55 0.01 3.32 21.61
C ALA A 55 -0.17 4.80 21.98
N LYS A 56 -1.38 5.39 21.92
CA LYS A 56 -1.66 6.83 22.10
C LYS A 56 -0.52 7.70 21.58
N PRO A 57 -0.35 7.86 20.26
CA PRO A 57 0.79 8.56 19.70
C PRO A 57 0.80 10.03 20.16
N ASP A 58 1.91 10.45 20.77
CA ASP A 58 2.17 11.84 21.09
C ASP A 58 2.80 12.53 19.88
N GLY A 59 2.01 12.84 18.85
CA GLY A 59 2.49 13.51 17.64
C GLY A 59 1.96 12.92 16.35
N THR A 60 2.65 13.23 15.25
CA THR A 60 2.29 12.79 13.89
C THR A 60 2.60 11.30 13.70
N VAL A 61 1.61 10.52 13.27
CA VAL A 61 1.76 9.10 12.92
C VAL A 61 2.16 8.96 11.45
N HIS A 62 3.31 8.36 11.18
CA HIS A 62 3.81 8.11 9.83
C HIS A 62 3.32 6.77 9.31
N VAL A 63 2.48 6.79 8.27
CA VAL A 63 1.89 5.59 7.68
C VAL A 63 2.36 5.43 6.24
N ALA A 64 2.95 4.27 5.91
CA ALA A 64 3.31 3.90 4.56
C ALA A 64 2.34 2.84 4.00
N ASP A 65 1.83 3.08 2.80
CA ASP A 65 1.05 2.12 2.01
C ASP A 65 1.90 1.57 0.87
N LEU A 66 2.24 0.29 0.95
CA LEU A 66 3.08 -0.41 -0.02
C LEU A 66 2.21 -1.10 -1.07
N GLY A 67 2.56 -0.92 -2.35
CA GLY A 67 1.68 -1.29 -3.44
C GLY A 67 0.41 -0.44 -3.40
N CYS A 68 0.58 0.88 -3.23
CA CYS A 68 -0.54 1.79 -2.97
C CYS A 68 -1.52 1.93 -4.15
N GLY A 69 -1.16 1.42 -5.34
CA GLY A 69 -1.97 1.54 -6.53
C GLY A 69 -2.38 2.99 -6.78
N ARG A 70 -3.67 3.25 -6.94
CA ARG A 70 -4.22 4.60 -7.17
C ARG A 70 -4.44 5.41 -5.89
N GLY A 71 -3.99 4.93 -4.74
CA GLY A 71 -4.03 5.64 -3.46
C GLY A 71 -5.37 5.62 -2.74
N ASP A 72 -6.23 4.65 -3.03
CA ASP A 72 -7.57 4.55 -2.45
C ASP A 72 -7.55 4.39 -0.94
N MET A 73 -6.64 3.54 -0.46
CA MET A 73 -6.48 3.30 0.97
C MET A 73 -5.97 4.55 1.69
N LEU A 74 -5.06 5.31 1.08
CA LEU A 74 -4.56 6.56 1.66
C LEU A 74 -5.67 7.59 1.88
N VAL A 75 -6.60 7.72 0.93
CA VAL A 75 -7.78 8.60 1.07
C VAL A 75 -8.68 8.13 2.21
N LEU A 76 -8.87 6.83 2.36
CA LEU A 76 -9.68 6.27 3.44
C LEU A 76 -9.03 6.50 4.81
N ILE A 77 -7.71 6.32 4.92
CA ILE A 77 -6.95 6.58 6.14
C ILE A 77 -7.00 8.07 6.49
N ASP A 78 -6.81 8.96 5.52
CA ASP A 78 -6.92 10.41 5.72
C ASP A 78 -8.29 10.80 6.30
N GLY A 79 -9.37 10.31 5.68
CA GLY A 79 -10.72 10.57 6.14
C GLY A 79 -11.01 9.97 7.53
N TRP A 80 -10.48 8.80 7.82
CA TRP A 80 -10.60 8.17 9.14
C TRP A 80 -9.81 8.92 10.20
N ALA A 81 -8.56 9.30 9.92
CA ALA A 81 -7.69 10.03 10.84
C ALA A 81 -8.28 11.40 11.20
N LYS A 82 -8.83 12.13 10.21
CA LYS A 82 -9.56 13.40 10.46
C LYS A 82 -10.73 13.23 11.41
N LYS A 83 -11.54 12.16 11.25
CA LYS A 83 -12.64 11.87 12.18
C LYS A 83 -12.17 11.54 13.59
N LYS A 84 -11.01 10.91 13.72
CA LYS A 84 -10.38 10.58 15.00
C LYS A 84 -9.54 11.71 15.59
N LYS A 85 -9.38 12.82 14.87
CA LYS A 85 -8.51 13.95 15.23
C LYS A 85 -7.05 13.52 15.44
N LEU A 86 -6.59 12.59 14.61
CA LEU A 86 -5.21 12.12 14.59
C LEU A 86 -4.43 12.90 13.54
N ASP A 87 -3.22 13.30 13.89
CA ASP A 87 -2.27 13.85 12.95
C ASP A 87 -1.51 12.71 12.26
N VAL A 88 -1.62 12.63 10.93
CA VAL A 88 -1.03 11.55 10.14
C VAL A 88 -0.22 12.10 8.97
N ASN A 89 0.94 11.52 8.73
CA ASN A 89 1.73 11.72 7.53
C ASN A 89 1.62 10.47 6.67
N LEU A 90 0.99 10.59 5.49
CA LEU A 90 0.66 9.48 4.60
C LEU A 90 1.60 9.46 3.40
N ILE A 91 2.18 8.30 3.13
CA ILE A 91 2.98 8.06 1.94
C ILE A 91 2.53 6.79 1.23
N GLY A 92 2.25 6.91 -0.07
CA GLY A 92 2.00 5.78 -0.97
C GLY A 92 3.27 5.44 -1.74
N ILE A 93 3.58 4.16 -1.79
CA ILE A 93 4.76 3.63 -2.47
C ILE A 93 4.30 2.54 -3.44
N ASP A 94 4.70 2.67 -4.68
CA ASP A 94 4.47 1.67 -5.72
C ASP A 94 5.73 1.59 -6.60
N ALA A 95 6.01 0.43 -7.15
CA ALA A 95 7.19 0.28 -8.00
C ALA A 95 6.98 0.80 -9.42
N ASN A 96 5.72 0.82 -9.88
CA ASN A 96 5.36 1.23 -11.23
C ASN A 96 5.13 2.75 -11.30
N GLN A 97 5.95 3.45 -12.09
CA GLN A 97 5.87 4.91 -12.28
C GLN A 97 4.53 5.34 -12.89
N TYR A 98 3.97 4.55 -13.82
CA TYR A 98 2.68 4.84 -14.44
C TYR A 98 1.55 4.86 -13.41
N VAL A 99 1.57 3.87 -12.49
CA VAL A 99 0.60 3.77 -11.39
C VAL A 99 0.70 4.99 -10.46
N ILE A 100 1.91 5.40 -10.10
CA ILE A 100 2.13 6.60 -9.27
C ILE A 100 1.66 7.87 -9.97
N ASP A 101 1.85 7.99 -11.28
CA ASP A 101 1.36 9.16 -12.04
C ASP A 101 -0.18 9.19 -12.12
N ALA A 102 -0.82 8.02 -12.24
CA ALA A 102 -2.27 7.90 -12.14
C ALA A 102 -2.78 8.27 -10.73
N ALA A 103 -2.07 7.81 -9.68
CA ALA A 103 -2.37 8.17 -8.30
C ALA A 103 -2.24 9.69 -8.06
N ARG A 104 -1.20 10.34 -8.55
CA ARG A 104 -1.01 11.81 -8.45
C ARG A 104 -2.17 12.59 -9.06
N LYS A 105 -2.63 12.18 -10.25
CA LYS A 105 -3.80 12.80 -10.92
C LYS A 105 -5.05 12.64 -10.07
N ARG A 106 -5.28 11.46 -9.53
CA ARG A 106 -6.45 11.17 -8.69
C ARG A 106 -6.43 11.91 -7.36
N LEU A 107 -5.25 11.97 -6.72
CA LEU A 107 -5.06 12.59 -5.41
C LEU A 107 -4.78 14.09 -5.46
N ILE A 108 -5.09 14.78 -6.57
CA ILE A 108 -4.86 16.23 -6.72
C ILE A 108 -5.53 17.07 -5.62
N ARG A 109 -6.61 16.56 -5.03
CA ARG A 109 -7.34 17.20 -3.92
C ARG A 109 -6.74 16.88 -2.53
N PHE A 110 -5.68 16.04 -2.49
CA PHE A 110 -5.00 15.57 -1.28
C PHE A 110 -3.49 15.86 -1.37
N PRO A 111 -3.07 17.14 -1.51
CA PRO A 111 -1.66 17.49 -1.78
C PRO A 111 -0.72 17.14 -0.61
N HIS A 112 -1.25 16.84 0.56
CA HIS A 112 -0.51 16.41 1.76
C HIS A 112 -0.15 14.92 1.72
N ILE A 113 -0.77 14.12 0.85
CA ILE A 113 -0.41 12.70 0.68
C ILE A 113 0.80 12.63 -0.26
N GLN A 114 1.89 12.03 0.23
CA GLN A 114 3.11 11.84 -0.54
C GLN A 114 3.00 10.56 -1.40
N LEU A 115 3.61 10.59 -2.61
CA LEU A 115 3.63 9.45 -3.53
C LEU A 115 5.03 9.25 -4.08
N GLN A 116 5.54 8.01 -4.02
CA GLN A 116 6.87 7.65 -4.50
C GLN A 116 6.84 6.40 -5.38
N ALA A 117 7.50 6.49 -6.56
CA ALA A 117 7.74 5.35 -7.43
C ALA A 117 9.05 4.67 -6.99
N VAL A 118 8.95 3.63 -6.17
CA VAL A 118 10.12 2.92 -5.63
C VAL A 118 9.78 1.44 -5.45
N ASN A 119 10.67 0.58 -5.97
CA ASN A 119 10.60 -0.85 -5.65
C ASN A 119 11.13 -1.08 -4.24
N ILE A 120 10.29 -1.65 -3.37
CA ILE A 120 10.62 -1.91 -1.96
C ILE A 120 11.81 -2.87 -1.75
N LEU A 121 12.10 -3.70 -2.75
CA LEU A 121 13.27 -4.60 -2.72
C LEU A 121 14.57 -3.90 -3.12
N SER A 122 14.47 -2.71 -3.74
CA SER A 122 15.63 -1.93 -4.14
C SER A 122 16.45 -1.45 -2.94
N PRO A 123 17.79 -1.38 -3.05
CA PRO A 123 18.65 -0.74 -2.06
C PRO A 123 18.33 0.74 -1.84
N VAL A 124 17.68 1.39 -2.82
CA VAL A 124 17.25 2.80 -2.73
C VAL A 124 16.06 2.97 -1.80
N PHE A 125 15.29 1.92 -1.57
CA PHE A 125 14.23 1.95 -0.56
C PHE A 125 14.88 2.07 0.82
N GLN A 126 14.97 3.29 1.30
CA GLN A 126 15.34 3.54 2.68
C GLN A 126 14.08 3.42 3.52
N SER A 127 14.11 2.50 4.47
CA SER A 127 13.11 2.43 5.51
C SER A 127 13.18 3.72 6.34
N LYS A 128 12.49 4.77 5.89
CA LYS A 128 12.14 5.85 6.80
C LYS A 128 11.46 5.19 7.97
N LYS A 129 11.66 5.70 9.16
CA LYS A 129 10.96 5.19 10.34
C LYS A 129 9.46 5.47 10.14
N PHE A 130 8.74 4.47 9.68
CA PHE A 130 7.28 4.49 9.65
C PHE A 130 6.77 3.89 10.95
N ASP A 131 5.74 4.48 11.52
CA ASP A 131 5.06 3.92 12.69
C ASP A 131 4.18 2.75 12.27
N ILE A 132 3.57 2.85 11.08
CA ILE A 132 2.69 1.82 10.51
C ILE A 132 3.05 1.61 9.04
N VAL A 133 3.21 0.36 8.66
CA VAL A 133 3.36 -0.08 7.26
C VAL A 133 2.20 -0.99 6.92
N ILE A 134 1.49 -0.66 5.85
CA ILE A 134 0.40 -1.48 5.31
C ILE A 134 0.72 -1.95 3.90
N GLY A 135 0.06 -3.02 3.47
CA GLY A 135 0.16 -3.54 2.10
C GLY A 135 -1.06 -4.42 1.83
N THR A 136 -2.10 -3.81 1.28
CA THR A 136 -3.36 -4.50 0.99
C THR A 136 -3.25 -5.22 -0.36
N LEU A 137 -3.43 -6.55 -0.39
CA LEU A 137 -3.26 -7.39 -1.58
C LEU A 137 -1.90 -7.18 -2.27
N PHE A 138 -0.85 -7.00 -1.49
CA PHE A 138 0.47 -6.65 -2.03
C PHE A 138 1.52 -7.73 -1.81
N TYR A 139 1.57 -8.32 -0.60
CA TYR A 139 2.66 -9.22 -0.24
C TYR A 139 2.67 -10.56 -0.98
N HIS A 140 1.59 -10.92 -1.65
CA HIS A 140 1.52 -12.16 -2.44
C HIS A 140 2.36 -12.13 -3.73
N HIS A 141 2.80 -10.95 -4.18
CA HIS A 141 3.71 -10.79 -5.33
C HIS A 141 5.16 -11.19 -5.02
N PHE A 142 5.51 -11.43 -3.77
CA PHE A 142 6.90 -11.67 -3.35
C PHE A 142 7.12 -13.09 -2.86
N SER A 143 8.34 -13.63 -3.07
CA SER A 143 8.74 -14.90 -2.46
C SER A 143 8.94 -14.74 -0.94
N ASP A 144 8.95 -15.87 -0.23
CA ASP A 144 9.15 -15.86 1.22
C ASP A 144 10.52 -15.26 1.60
N GLU A 145 11.59 -15.55 0.81
CA GLU A 145 12.92 -14.99 1.01
C GLU A 145 12.95 -13.48 0.83
N GLN A 146 12.22 -12.97 -0.18
CA GLN A 146 12.09 -11.53 -0.43
C GLN A 146 11.36 -10.85 0.74
N LEU A 147 10.29 -11.44 1.25
CA LEU A 147 9.54 -10.91 2.39
C LEU A 147 10.37 -10.92 3.67
N ILE A 148 11.09 -12.01 3.96
CA ILE A 148 11.98 -12.10 5.13
C ILE A 148 13.04 -10.99 5.05
N THR A 149 13.66 -10.82 3.88
CA THR A 149 14.67 -9.79 3.67
C THR A 149 14.09 -8.40 3.86
N PHE A 150 12.93 -8.13 3.28
CA PHE A 150 12.24 -6.84 3.37
C PHE A 150 11.87 -6.51 4.82
N PHE A 151 11.17 -7.40 5.54
CA PHE A 151 10.76 -7.17 6.92
C PHE A 151 11.95 -7.04 7.89
N SER A 152 13.07 -7.71 7.60
CA SER A 152 14.29 -7.53 8.38
C SER A 152 14.87 -6.13 8.27
N ARG A 153 14.71 -5.46 7.11
CA ARG A 153 15.12 -4.06 6.90
C ARG A 153 14.20 -3.05 7.59
N LEU A 154 12.91 -3.38 7.77
CA LEU A 154 11.97 -2.50 8.47
C LEU A 154 12.20 -2.43 9.99
N LYS A 155 12.86 -3.46 10.56
CA LYS A 155 13.14 -3.53 12.01
C LYS A 155 14.33 -2.67 12.45
N ASN A 156 15.20 -2.25 11.54
CA ASN A 156 16.42 -1.48 11.81
C ASN A 156 16.22 -0.02 11.46
#